data_cdf08619c87a8be862cff064b8a734d3
#
_entry.id   cdf08619c87a8be862cff064b8a734d3
#
_cell.length_a   1.000
_cell.length_b   1.000
_cell.length_c   1.000
_cell.angle_alpha   90.00
_cell.angle_beta   90.00
_cell.angle_gamma   90.00
#
_symmetry.space_group_name_H-M   'P 1'
#
loop_
_entity.id
_entity.type
_entity.pdbx_description
1 polymer ?
#
loop_
_entity_poly.entity_id
_entity_poly.type
_entity_poly.pdbx_seq_one_letter_code
_entity_poly.pdbx_strand_id
1 'polypeptide(L)'
;MIVQDIIDVMESHFPEHLQEEWDKSGFQLGDRKQQVTKIMVGLDADLRTLNEAIEQGCNMLITHHPFLFNKLSLDFDTSTGQFIQKAIMHHVAVYSAHTNLDKVAMNVWLAKATLLEHIDVCEEDGLVRKGQLPQVMNRNDFVNHLKKTLHVDVVKVAGVKDNIQSVAVCGGSGSDYIDAVKNQVDAYVTGDLKYHAGMQAYDDDFLLVDVGHHVEVIMVEKLAAILREESSLEVVESTSPDYYQYL
;
A
#
# COMPACT_ATOMS: atom_id res chain seq x y z
N MET A 1 -13.06 -23.31 -4.06
CA MET A 1 -13.53 -21.93 -4.25
C MET A 1 -13.24 -21.51 -5.69
N ILE A 2 -14.11 -20.71 -6.29
CA ILE A 2 -13.85 -20.06 -7.57
C ILE A 2 -13.33 -18.64 -7.36
N VAL A 3 -12.85 -17.98 -8.40
CA VAL A 3 -12.36 -16.60 -8.33
C VAL A 3 -13.41 -15.66 -7.73
N GLN A 4 -14.70 -15.83 -8.08
CA GLN A 4 -15.76 -15.00 -7.50
C GLN A 4 -15.88 -15.16 -5.98
N ASP A 5 -15.68 -16.36 -5.43
CA ASP A 5 -15.72 -16.57 -3.98
C ASP A 5 -14.62 -15.76 -3.27
N ILE A 6 -13.44 -15.66 -3.87
CA ILE A 6 -12.34 -14.85 -3.32
C ILE A 6 -12.63 -13.34 -3.46
N ILE A 7 -13.23 -12.94 -4.59
CA ILE A 7 -13.70 -11.54 -4.75
C ILE A 7 -14.73 -11.18 -3.68
N ASP A 8 -15.64 -12.09 -3.38
CA ASP A 8 -16.66 -11.86 -2.34
C ASP A 8 -16.03 -11.73 -0.94
N VAL A 9 -14.96 -12.49 -0.65
CA VAL A 9 -14.16 -12.31 0.57
C VAL A 9 -13.51 -10.92 0.58
N MET A 10 -12.83 -10.52 -0.50
CA MET A 10 -12.21 -9.20 -0.61
C MET A 10 -13.23 -8.08 -0.45
N GLU A 11 -14.38 -8.20 -1.10
CA GLU A 11 -15.47 -7.22 -1.02
C GLU A 11 -16.06 -7.11 0.39
N SER A 12 -16.11 -8.20 1.15
CA SER A 12 -16.60 -8.19 2.53
C SER A 12 -15.69 -7.45 3.50
N HIS A 13 -14.38 -7.48 3.25
CA HIS A 13 -13.36 -6.80 4.06
C HIS A 13 -13.03 -5.40 3.54
N PHE A 14 -12.97 -5.22 2.23
CA PHE A 14 -12.50 -4.01 1.54
C PHE A 14 -13.44 -3.64 0.39
N PRO A 15 -14.65 -3.16 0.68
CA PRO A 15 -15.66 -2.88 -0.34
C PRO A 15 -15.17 -1.95 -1.46
N GLU A 16 -15.33 -2.35 -2.71
CA GLU A 16 -14.87 -1.58 -3.89
C GLU A 16 -15.49 -0.18 -3.94
N HIS A 17 -16.71 0.00 -3.43
CA HIS A 17 -17.36 1.31 -3.42
C HIS A 17 -16.70 2.36 -2.50
N LEU A 18 -15.75 1.95 -1.64
CA LEU A 18 -14.97 2.86 -0.80
C LEU A 18 -13.76 3.45 -1.52
N GLN A 19 -13.42 2.94 -2.71
CA GLN A 19 -12.29 3.46 -3.48
C GLN A 19 -12.50 4.92 -3.88
N GLU A 20 -11.39 5.63 -4.13
CA GLU A 20 -11.42 6.97 -4.70
C GLU A 20 -12.03 6.96 -6.12
N GLU A 21 -12.67 8.08 -6.55
CA GLU A 21 -13.32 8.17 -7.87
C GLU A 21 -12.37 7.90 -9.06
N TRP A 22 -11.10 8.24 -8.91
CA TRP A 22 -10.07 8.04 -9.93
C TRP A 22 -9.45 6.64 -9.90
N ASP A 23 -9.70 5.86 -8.86
CA ASP A 23 -9.09 4.56 -8.63
C ASP A 23 -9.64 3.46 -9.56
N LYS A 24 -8.95 2.31 -9.56
CA LYS A 24 -9.27 1.13 -10.38
C LYS A 24 -9.19 -0.16 -9.55
N SER A 25 -9.55 -0.11 -8.27
CA SER A 25 -9.68 -1.31 -7.43
C SER A 25 -10.67 -2.31 -8.03
N GLY A 26 -10.54 -3.56 -7.65
CA GLY A 26 -11.45 -4.63 -8.05
C GLY A 26 -10.82 -5.64 -9.00
N PHE A 27 -11.68 -6.37 -9.68
CA PHE A 27 -11.27 -7.44 -10.60
C PHE A 27 -10.68 -6.89 -11.89
N GLN A 28 -9.42 -7.21 -12.14
CA GLN A 28 -8.63 -6.65 -13.24
C GLN A 28 -8.66 -7.53 -14.50
N LEU A 29 -8.49 -8.84 -14.35
CA LEU A 29 -8.31 -9.77 -15.47
C LEU A 29 -8.63 -11.21 -15.04
N GLY A 30 -9.20 -12.02 -15.93
CA GLY A 30 -9.37 -13.46 -15.75
C GLY A 30 -10.81 -13.93 -15.90
N ASP A 31 -11.09 -15.15 -15.43
CA ASP A 31 -12.42 -15.75 -15.42
C ASP A 31 -12.93 -15.91 -13.98
N ARG A 32 -14.02 -15.22 -13.65
CA ARG A 32 -14.66 -15.26 -12.31
C ARG A 32 -15.13 -16.67 -11.91
N LYS A 33 -15.35 -17.56 -12.87
CA LYS A 33 -15.81 -18.94 -12.64
C LYS A 33 -14.66 -19.95 -12.53
N GLN A 34 -13.42 -19.53 -12.77
CA GLN A 34 -12.25 -20.38 -12.68
C GLN A 34 -12.08 -20.88 -11.24
N GLN A 35 -11.74 -22.19 -11.08
CA GLN A 35 -11.34 -22.75 -9.79
C GLN A 35 -10.01 -22.16 -9.35
N VAL A 36 -9.95 -21.63 -8.13
CA VAL A 36 -8.72 -21.18 -7.50
C VAL A 36 -8.07 -22.34 -6.77
N THR A 37 -6.79 -22.57 -7.05
CA THR A 37 -5.99 -23.62 -6.40
C THR A 37 -4.96 -23.04 -5.43
N LYS A 38 -4.38 -21.90 -5.78
CA LYS A 38 -3.35 -21.23 -4.99
C LYS A 38 -3.34 -19.73 -5.31
N ILE A 39 -3.19 -18.91 -4.28
CA ILE A 39 -3.21 -17.46 -4.38
C ILE A 39 -1.81 -16.91 -4.08
N MET A 40 -1.36 -15.93 -4.85
CA MET A 40 -0.25 -15.06 -4.46
C MET A 40 -0.78 -13.69 -4.07
N VAL A 41 -0.26 -13.13 -2.99
CA VAL A 41 -0.46 -11.72 -2.60
C VAL A 41 0.84 -10.96 -2.86
N GLY A 42 0.76 -9.84 -3.56
CA GLY A 42 1.90 -8.98 -3.89
C GLY A 42 1.54 -7.50 -3.76
N LEU A 43 2.55 -6.62 -3.82
CA LEU A 43 2.31 -5.18 -3.84
C LEU A 43 1.88 -4.71 -5.22
N ASP A 44 2.61 -5.11 -6.25
CA ASP A 44 2.46 -4.63 -7.62
C ASP A 44 1.94 -5.70 -8.57
N ALA A 45 1.01 -5.31 -9.46
CA ALA A 45 0.58 -6.15 -10.58
C ALA A 45 1.52 -5.94 -11.78
N ASP A 46 2.75 -6.42 -11.67
CA ASP A 46 3.79 -6.33 -12.69
C ASP A 46 4.27 -7.69 -13.21
N LEU A 47 5.16 -7.69 -14.21
CA LEU A 47 5.70 -8.93 -14.79
C LEU A 47 6.55 -9.74 -13.81
N ARG A 48 7.21 -9.12 -12.82
CA ARG A 48 8.01 -9.83 -11.81
C ARG A 48 7.09 -10.65 -10.92
N THR A 49 6.11 -9.99 -10.33
CA THR A 49 5.14 -10.60 -9.42
C THR A 49 4.30 -11.67 -10.14
N LEU A 50 3.90 -11.41 -11.39
CA LEU A 50 3.19 -12.41 -12.20
C LEU A 50 4.06 -13.64 -12.51
N ASN A 51 5.33 -13.45 -12.88
CA ASN A 51 6.23 -14.58 -13.13
C ASN A 51 6.45 -15.39 -11.85
N GLU A 52 6.65 -14.74 -10.72
CA GLU A 52 6.76 -15.42 -9.42
C GLU A 52 5.49 -16.22 -9.09
N ALA A 53 4.30 -15.64 -9.33
CA ALA A 53 3.04 -16.35 -9.15
C ALA A 53 2.93 -17.60 -10.03
N ILE A 54 3.30 -17.49 -11.29
CA ILE A 54 3.31 -18.61 -12.25
C ILE A 54 4.31 -19.69 -11.81
N GLU A 55 5.53 -19.33 -11.45
CA GLU A 55 6.58 -20.24 -11.00
C GLU A 55 6.18 -21.01 -9.74
N GLN A 56 5.46 -20.37 -8.84
CA GLN A 56 4.92 -20.99 -7.62
C GLN A 56 3.61 -21.74 -7.83
N GLY A 57 3.08 -21.79 -9.07
CA GLY A 57 1.84 -22.51 -9.40
C GLY A 57 0.57 -21.82 -8.92
N CYS A 58 0.62 -20.51 -8.67
CA CYS A 58 -0.55 -19.70 -8.34
C CYS A 58 -1.40 -19.46 -9.58
N ASN A 59 -2.71 -19.54 -9.43
CA ASN A 59 -3.66 -19.19 -10.49
C ASN A 59 -4.59 -18.04 -10.12
N MET A 60 -4.30 -17.35 -9.03
CA MET A 60 -4.86 -16.06 -8.67
C MET A 60 -3.77 -15.17 -8.06
N LEU A 61 -3.70 -13.92 -8.53
CA LEU A 61 -2.82 -12.88 -8.03
C LEU A 61 -3.68 -11.76 -7.45
N ILE A 62 -3.41 -11.40 -6.19
CA ILE A 62 -4.07 -10.30 -5.51
C ILE A 62 -3.01 -9.25 -5.18
N THR A 63 -3.21 -8.01 -5.62
CA THR A 63 -2.24 -6.93 -5.44
C THR A 63 -2.87 -5.70 -4.80
N HIS A 64 -2.01 -4.81 -4.31
CA HIS A 64 -2.43 -3.47 -3.91
C HIS A 64 -2.60 -2.58 -5.14
N HIS A 65 -1.54 -2.37 -5.91
CA HIS A 65 -1.58 -1.50 -7.07
C HIS A 65 -2.35 -2.15 -8.23
N PRO A 66 -3.39 -1.45 -8.78
CA PRO A 66 -4.14 -1.95 -9.91
C PRO A 66 -3.30 -2.02 -11.17
N PHE A 67 -3.45 -3.11 -11.90
CA PHE A 67 -2.84 -3.28 -13.22
C PHE A 67 -3.38 -2.27 -14.25
N LEU A 68 -4.67 -1.97 -14.20
CA LEU A 68 -5.38 -1.13 -15.18
C LEU A 68 -5.28 0.38 -14.89
N PHE A 69 -4.28 0.83 -14.16
CA PHE A 69 -4.05 2.26 -13.92
C PHE A 69 -3.69 3.03 -15.19
N ASN A 70 -2.89 2.41 -16.03
CA ASN A 70 -2.39 2.99 -17.25
C ASN A 70 -3.29 2.66 -18.44
N LYS A 71 -3.06 3.37 -19.57
CA LYS A 71 -3.73 3.07 -20.82
C LYS A 71 -3.53 1.60 -21.19
N LEU A 72 -4.64 0.87 -21.31
CA LEU A 72 -4.62 -0.52 -21.73
C LEU A 72 -3.99 -0.63 -23.12
N SER A 73 -3.01 -1.51 -23.27
CA SER A 73 -2.38 -1.87 -24.53
C SER A 73 -2.36 -3.37 -24.70
N LEU A 74 -2.85 -3.85 -25.85
CA LEU A 74 -2.76 -5.26 -26.25
C LEU A 74 -1.55 -5.54 -27.16
N ASP A 75 -0.64 -4.57 -27.27
CA ASP A 75 0.63 -4.73 -27.97
C ASP A 75 1.60 -5.53 -27.09
N PHE A 76 1.89 -6.76 -27.50
CA PHE A 76 2.74 -7.69 -26.77
C PHE A 76 4.23 -7.34 -26.79
N ASP A 77 4.63 -6.29 -27.49
CA ASP A 77 5.98 -5.72 -27.37
C ASP A 77 6.07 -4.79 -26.13
N THR A 78 4.93 -4.45 -25.49
CA THR A 78 4.89 -3.66 -24.25
C THR A 78 4.81 -4.55 -23.01
N SER A 79 5.31 -4.06 -21.87
CA SER A 79 5.19 -4.76 -20.57
C SER A 79 3.73 -5.06 -20.19
N THR A 80 2.82 -4.11 -20.48
CA THR A 80 1.37 -4.26 -20.24
C THR A 80 0.80 -5.40 -21.08
N GLY A 81 1.10 -5.41 -22.38
CA GLY A 81 0.63 -6.47 -23.28
C GLY A 81 1.20 -7.85 -22.91
N GLN A 82 2.49 -7.90 -22.51
CA GLN A 82 3.12 -9.15 -22.05
C GLN A 82 2.48 -9.65 -20.75
N PHE A 83 2.15 -8.77 -19.83
CA PHE A 83 1.46 -9.14 -18.58
C PHE A 83 0.11 -9.78 -18.90
N ILE A 84 -0.72 -9.13 -19.73
CA ILE A 84 -2.03 -9.66 -20.13
C ILE A 84 -1.88 -11.02 -20.81
N GLN A 85 -0.96 -11.12 -21.78
CA GLN A 85 -0.72 -12.35 -22.51
C GLN A 85 -0.34 -13.50 -21.55
N LYS A 86 0.61 -13.26 -20.66
CA LYS A 86 1.06 -14.27 -19.70
C LYS A 86 -0.03 -14.68 -18.73
N ALA A 87 -0.75 -13.71 -18.15
CA ALA A 87 -1.84 -14.01 -17.23
C ALA A 87 -2.93 -14.87 -17.87
N ILE A 88 -3.30 -14.56 -19.13
CA ILE A 88 -4.27 -15.37 -19.89
C ILE A 88 -3.73 -16.76 -20.19
N MET A 89 -2.50 -16.87 -20.70
CA MET A 89 -1.89 -18.15 -21.08
C MET A 89 -1.71 -19.11 -19.90
N HIS A 90 -1.43 -18.57 -18.71
CA HIS A 90 -1.23 -19.35 -17.48
C HIS A 90 -2.48 -19.40 -16.59
N HIS A 91 -3.61 -18.89 -17.08
CA HIS A 91 -4.87 -18.88 -16.35
C HIS A 91 -4.75 -18.21 -14.94
N VAL A 92 -4.01 -17.12 -14.84
CA VAL A 92 -3.89 -16.33 -13.60
C VAL A 92 -4.95 -15.24 -13.60
N ALA A 93 -5.90 -15.30 -12.68
CA ALA A 93 -6.83 -14.22 -12.42
C ALA A 93 -6.16 -13.14 -11.57
N VAL A 94 -6.47 -11.86 -11.84
CA VAL A 94 -5.86 -10.71 -11.16
C VAL A 94 -6.94 -9.85 -10.52
N TYR A 95 -6.76 -9.53 -9.24
CA TYR A 95 -7.59 -8.61 -8.46
C TYR A 95 -6.69 -7.61 -7.74
N SER A 96 -7.15 -6.36 -7.59
CA SER A 96 -6.41 -5.36 -6.84
C SER A 96 -7.31 -4.67 -5.82
N ALA A 97 -6.76 -4.45 -4.61
CA ALA A 97 -7.38 -3.65 -3.57
C ALA A 97 -6.43 -2.49 -3.25
N HIS A 98 -6.79 -1.29 -3.65
CA HIS A 98 -5.95 -0.10 -3.56
C HIS A 98 -6.50 0.89 -2.53
N THR A 99 -7.07 2.02 -2.93
CA THR A 99 -7.54 3.03 -1.97
C THR A 99 -8.68 2.55 -1.06
N ASN A 100 -9.46 1.57 -1.48
CA ASN A 100 -10.43 0.89 -0.60
C ASN A 100 -9.73 0.12 0.55
N LEU A 101 -8.60 -0.55 0.26
CA LEU A 101 -7.76 -1.19 1.28
C LEU A 101 -7.09 -0.14 2.18
N ASP A 102 -6.58 0.96 1.60
CA ASP A 102 -5.95 2.05 2.34
C ASP A 102 -6.89 2.62 3.40
N LYS A 103 -8.13 2.93 3.01
CA LYS A 103 -9.14 3.48 3.90
C LYS A 103 -9.53 2.54 5.04
N VAL A 104 -9.66 1.26 4.74
CA VAL A 104 -10.16 0.30 5.73
C VAL A 104 -9.03 -0.20 6.65
N ALA A 105 -7.86 -0.50 6.11
CA ALA A 105 -6.87 -1.30 6.83
C ALA A 105 -5.43 -0.84 6.68
N MET A 106 -4.89 -0.61 5.48
CA MET A 106 -3.46 -0.45 5.30
C MET A 106 -2.88 0.72 6.10
N ASN A 107 -3.51 1.89 6.07
CA ASN A 107 -3.03 3.04 6.84
C ASN A 107 -3.20 2.87 8.36
N VAL A 108 -4.13 2.01 8.80
CA VAL A 108 -4.20 1.55 10.20
C VAL A 108 -3.05 0.61 10.54
N TRP A 109 -2.69 -0.30 9.62
CA TRP A 109 -1.53 -1.19 9.83
C TRP A 109 -0.23 -0.40 9.91
N LEU A 110 -0.04 0.59 9.02
CA LEU A 110 1.12 1.50 9.07
C LEU A 110 1.16 2.30 10.38
N ALA A 111 0.04 2.89 10.81
CA ALA A 111 -0.04 3.61 12.08
C ALA A 111 0.33 2.71 13.27
N LYS A 112 -0.16 1.46 13.30
CA LYS A 112 0.22 0.48 14.32
C LYS A 112 1.70 0.06 14.23
N ALA A 113 2.23 -0.11 13.02
CA ALA A 113 3.65 -0.43 12.82
C ALA A 113 4.56 0.70 13.32
N THR A 114 4.12 1.95 13.23
CA THR A 114 4.82 3.10 13.83
C THR A 114 4.55 3.29 15.32
N LEU A 115 3.87 2.33 15.98
CA LEU A 115 3.51 2.31 17.40
C LEU A 115 2.61 3.50 17.83
N LEU A 116 1.77 3.99 16.94
CA LEU A 116 0.78 5.01 17.30
C LEU A 116 -0.36 4.40 18.12
N GLU A 117 -0.76 5.11 19.14
CA GLU A 117 -1.95 4.87 19.96
C GLU A 117 -3.07 5.86 19.61
N HIS A 118 -4.31 5.55 19.98
CA HIS A 118 -5.49 6.41 19.73
C HIS A 118 -5.64 6.79 18.26
N ILE A 119 -5.53 5.75 17.39
CA ILE A 119 -5.56 5.93 15.94
C ILE A 119 -6.96 6.35 15.50
N ASP A 120 -7.05 7.44 14.74
CA ASP A 120 -8.29 7.99 14.18
C ASP A 120 -8.05 8.49 12.76
N VAL A 121 -9.13 8.79 12.04
CA VAL A 121 -9.09 9.44 10.73
C VAL A 121 -8.64 10.89 10.88
N CYS A 122 -7.80 11.37 9.97
CA CYS A 122 -7.27 12.73 10.03
C CYS A 122 -8.02 13.72 9.12
N GLU A 123 -8.63 13.24 8.04
CA GLU A 123 -9.26 14.07 6.99
C GLU A 123 -10.54 13.38 6.44
N GLU A 124 -11.31 14.11 5.64
CA GLU A 124 -12.66 13.65 5.19
C GLU A 124 -12.63 12.41 4.28
N ASP A 125 -11.59 12.28 3.43
CA ASP A 125 -11.49 11.16 2.49
C ASP A 125 -11.20 9.83 3.20
N GLY A 126 -10.69 9.89 4.43
CA GLY A 126 -10.46 8.71 5.26
C GLY A 126 -9.21 7.91 4.90
N LEU A 127 -8.27 8.47 4.14
CA LEU A 127 -7.00 7.83 3.79
C LEU A 127 -5.96 8.00 4.89
N VAL A 128 -5.79 9.23 5.40
CA VAL A 128 -4.78 9.53 6.41
C VAL A 128 -5.23 9.08 7.80
N ARG A 129 -4.35 8.38 8.52
CA ARG A 129 -4.53 8.05 9.93
C ARG A 129 -3.65 8.93 10.80
N LYS A 130 -4.18 9.44 11.92
CA LYS A 130 -3.42 10.12 12.96
C LYS A 130 -3.50 9.39 14.29
N GLY A 131 -2.48 9.57 15.12
CA GLY A 131 -2.43 9.00 16.45
C GLY A 131 -1.37 9.67 17.31
N GLN A 132 -1.11 9.09 18.48
CA GLN A 132 -0.15 9.61 19.44
C GLN A 132 0.98 8.61 19.64
N LEU A 133 2.22 9.08 19.71
CA LEU A 133 3.33 8.27 20.22
C LEU A 133 3.14 8.03 21.72
N PRO A 134 3.56 6.88 22.28
CA PRO A 134 3.47 6.60 23.72
C PRO A 134 4.19 7.65 24.59
N GLN A 135 5.19 8.30 24.02
CA GLN A 135 5.96 9.38 24.66
C GLN A 135 6.46 10.37 23.61
N VAL A 136 6.70 11.61 24.03
CA VAL A 136 7.30 12.63 23.16
C VAL A 136 8.71 12.17 22.76
N MET A 137 9.02 12.30 21.47
CA MET A 137 10.36 12.04 20.91
C MET A 137 10.93 13.32 20.32
N ASN A 138 12.25 13.52 20.41
CA ASN A 138 12.92 14.50 19.57
C ASN A 138 12.97 13.97 18.12
N ARG A 139 13.20 14.89 17.17
CA ARG A 139 13.19 14.58 15.73
C ARG A 139 14.10 13.40 15.36
N ASN A 140 15.32 13.35 15.89
CA ASN A 140 16.27 12.31 15.52
C ASN A 140 15.85 10.93 16.07
N ASP A 141 15.34 10.89 17.30
CA ASP A 141 14.83 9.66 17.89
C ASP A 141 13.58 9.18 17.14
N PHE A 142 12.69 10.09 16.75
CA PHE A 142 11.51 9.76 15.94
C PHE A 142 11.90 9.20 14.57
N VAL A 143 12.84 9.82 13.86
CA VAL A 143 13.34 9.31 12.57
C VAL A 143 13.96 7.92 12.74
N ASN A 144 14.78 7.71 13.77
CA ASN A 144 15.36 6.40 14.05
C ASN A 144 14.30 5.36 14.42
N HIS A 145 13.26 5.79 15.13
CA HIS A 145 12.11 4.96 15.45
C HIS A 145 11.39 4.49 14.18
N LEU A 146 11.06 5.40 13.25
CA LEU A 146 10.44 5.06 11.96
C LEU A 146 11.30 4.09 11.15
N LYS A 147 12.62 4.35 11.03
CA LYS A 147 13.54 3.46 10.31
C LYS A 147 13.49 2.04 10.85
N LYS A 148 13.48 1.90 12.17
CA LYS A 148 13.44 0.60 12.85
C LYS A 148 12.10 -0.11 12.67
N THR A 149 10.99 0.60 12.84
CA THR A 149 9.65 0.00 12.90
C THR A 149 9.07 -0.27 11.51
N LEU A 150 9.46 0.52 10.52
CA LEU A 150 9.05 0.34 9.10
C LEU A 150 10.10 -0.41 8.27
N HIS A 151 11.22 -0.82 8.89
CA HIS A 151 12.32 -1.54 8.22
C HIS A 151 12.88 -0.80 7.00
N VAL A 152 13.05 0.53 7.10
CA VAL A 152 13.61 1.37 6.04
C VAL A 152 14.98 1.91 6.44
N ASP A 153 15.97 1.81 5.55
CA ASP A 153 17.34 2.25 5.82
C ASP A 153 17.52 3.76 5.64
N VAL A 154 16.78 4.34 4.69
CA VAL A 154 16.89 5.74 4.31
C VAL A 154 15.53 6.41 4.33
N VAL A 155 15.46 7.62 4.90
CA VAL A 155 14.28 8.48 4.87
C VAL A 155 14.69 9.89 4.48
N LYS A 156 13.82 10.64 3.79
CA LYS A 156 13.98 12.07 3.59
C LYS A 156 13.21 12.81 4.69
N VAL A 157 13.82 13.82 5.29
CA VAL A 157 13.22 14.57 6.38
C VAL A 157 13.24 16.06 6.05
N ALA A 158 12.12 16.74 6.21
CA ALA A 158 11.99 18.17 6.04
C ALA A 158 11.27 18.79 7.23
N GLY A 159 11.52 20.10 7.47
CA GLY A 159 10.95 20.84 8.59
C GLY A 159 11.85 20.88 9.81
N VAL A 160 11.44 21.66 10.80
CA VAL A 160 12.25 22.02 12.00
C VAL A 160 11.65 21.52 13.31
N LYS A 161 10.43 21.01 13.31
CA LYS A 161 9.74 20.48 14.50
C LYS A 161 10.61 19.47 15.22
N ASP A 162 10.80 19.62 16.52
CA ASP A 162 11.70 18.75 17.29
C ASP A 162 10.98 17.92 18.36
N ASN A 163 9.87 18.38 18.91
CA ASN A 163 9.10 17.61 19.88
C ASN A 163 7.90 16.98 19.16
N ILE A 164 7.98 15.67 18.93
CA ILE A 164 6.99 14.89 18.18
C ILE A 164 6.22 14.01 19.15
N GLN A 165 4.91 14.17 19.18
CA GLN A 165 3.98 13.30 19.88
C GLN A 165 2.79 12.91 19.03
N SER A 166 2.19 13.86 18.33
CA SER A 166 1.08 13.59 17.41
C SER A 166 1.62 13.37 16.00
N VAL A 167 1.21 12.27 15.38
CA VAL A 167 1.73 11.84 14.07
C VAL A 167 0.57 11.43 13.17
N ALA A 168 0.63 11.85 11.90
CA ALA A 168 -0.22 11.32 10.85
C ALA A 168 0.59 10.40 9.93
N VAL A 169 -0.05 9.39 9.35
CA VAL A 169 0.56 8.46 8.39
C VAL A 169 -0.36 8.25 7.20
N CYS A 170 0.23 8.15 6.01
CA CYS A 170 -0.41 7.71 4.79
C CYS A 170 0.61 6.96 3.94
N GLY A 171 0.32 5.72 3.55
CA GLY A 171 1.13 4.96 2.60
C GLY A 171 1.18 5.63 1.23
N GLY A 172 2.11 5.18 0.39
CA GLY A 172 2.23 5.66 -0.97
C GLY A 172 2.51 7.17 -1.08
N SER A 173 1.85 7.82 -2.03
CA SER A 173 2.04 9.25 -2.33
C SER A 173 0.98 10.14 -1.65
N GLY A 174 1.20 10.46 -0.39
CA GLY A 174 0.28 11.28 0.41
C GLY A 174 0.53 12.79 0.39
N SER A 175 1.28 13.32 -0.60
CA SER A 175 1.63 14.75 -0.64
C SER A 175 0.42 15.70 -0.69
N ASP A 176 -0.70 15.25 -1.24
CA ASP A 176 -1.90 16.07 -1.42
C ASP A 176 -2.64 16.33 -0.09
N TYR A 177 -2.34 15.55 0.96
CA TYR A 177 -2.94 15.69 2.28
C TYR A 177 -2.14 16.60 3.24
N ILE A 178 -0.98 17.12 2.85
CA ILE A 178 -0.12 17.94 3.73
C ILE A 178 -0.88 19.12 4.33
N ASP A 179 -1.64 19.86 3.53
CA ASP A 179 -2.40 21.02 4.00
C ASP A 179 -3.53 20.63 4.96
N ALA A 180 -4.11 19.47 4.81
CA ALA A 180 -5.15 18.97 5.72
C ALA A 180 -4.59 18.55 7.08
N VAL A 181 -3.36 18.01 7.12
CA VAL A 181 -2.79 17.41 8.35
C VAL A 181 -1.87 18.31 9.15
N LYS A 182 -1.15 19.25 8.50
CA LYS A 182 -0.06 20.04 9.12
C LYS A 182 -0.46 20.84 10.37
N ASN A 183 -1.74 21.21 10.51
CA ASN A 183 -2.26 21.93 11.68
C ASN A 183 -2.88 21.00 12.74
N GLN A 184 -2.86 19.68 12.52
CA GLN A 184 -3.48 18.70 13.40
C GLN A 184 -2.46 17.83 14.14
N VAL A 185 -1.24 17.73 13.61
CA VAL A 185 -0.19 16.84 14.13
C VAL A 185 1.19 17.50 14.08
N ASP A 186 2.14 16.97 14.85
CA ASP A 186 3.52 17.46 14.89
C ASP A 186 4.34 16.94 13.68
N ALA A 187 4.00 15.75 13.18
CA ALA A 187 4.70 15.11 12.07
C ALA A 187 3.74 14.38 11.12
N TYR A 188 4.12 14.34 9.85
CA TYR A 188 3.44 13.54 8.84
C TYR A 188 4.41 12.58 8.14
N VAL A 189 4.07 11.31 8.09
CA VAL A 189 4.85 10.23 7.50
C VAL A 189 4.14 9.72 6.24
N THR A 190 4.80 9.78 5.09
CA THR A 190 4.25 9.35 3.79
C THR A 190 5.40 9.02 2.83
N GLY A 191 5.14 8.83 1.54
CA GLY A 191 6.14 8.63 0.49
C GLY A 191 6.06 9.64 -0.64
N ASP A 192 6.96 9.53 -1.61
CA ASP A 192 6.98 10.28 -2.89
C ASP A 192 6.94 11.81 -2.77
N LEU A 193 7.56 12.36 -1.74
CA LEU A 193 7.52 13.80 -1.48
C LEU A 193 8.41 14.59 -2.45
N LYS A 194 7.81 15.65 -3.03
CA LYS A 194 8.48 16.61 -3.91
C LYS A 194 9.18 17.70 -3.11
N TYR A 195 10.16 18.37 -3.75
CA TYR A 195 10.99 19.41 -3.13
C TYR A 195 10.19 20.51 -2.43
N HIS A 196 9.14 21.04 -3.08
CA HIS A 196 8.36 22.15 -2.53
C HIS A 196 7.56 21.79 -1.26
N ALA A 197 7.15 20.53 -1.11
CA ALA A 197 6.53 20.05 0.11
C ALA A 197 7.49 20.17 1.32
N GLY A 198 8.76 19.84 1.12
CA GLY A 198 9.79 20.01 2.15
C GLY A 198 10.07 21.47 2.51
N MET A 199 10.03 22.37 1.53
CA MET A 199 10.17 23.82 1.77
C MET A 199 9.00 24.35 2.62
N GLN A 200 7.79 23.97 2.28
CA GLN A 200 6.59 24.37 3.05
C GLN A 200 6.63 23.85 4.49
N ALA A 201 7.01 22.59 4.70
CA ALA A 201 7.12 22.01 6.03
C ALA A 201 8.11 22.76 6.93
N TYR A 202 9.20 23.30 6.33
CA TYR A 202 10.16 24.13 7.05
C TYR A 202 9.54 25.44 7.53
N ASP A 203 8.73 26.10 6.69
CA ASP A 203 8.09 27.39 7.01
C ASP A 203 6.96 27.22 8.03
N ASP A 204 6.29 26.05 8.08
CA ASP A 204 5.10 25.79 8.90
C ASP A 204 5.41 25.18 10.29
N ASP A 205 6.67 25.10 10.73
CA ASP A 205 7.09 24.40 11.98
C ASP A 205 6.49 22.98 12.09
N PHE A 206 6.58 22.24 11.01
CA PHE A 206 6.01 20.91 10.84
C PHE A 206 7.11 19.92 10.44
N LEU A 207 7.01 18.66 10.87
CA LEU A 207 7.94 17.62 10.44
C LEU A 207 7.31 16.76 9.35
N LEU A 208 7.94 16.70 8.20
CA LEU A 208 7.55 15.88 7.08
C LEU A 208 8.59 14.78 6.85
N VAL A 209 8.18 13.53 6.85
CA VAL A 209 9.06 12.37 6.69
C VAL A 209 8.61 11.52 5.52
N ASP A 210 9.48 11.40 4.51
CA ASP A 210 9.31 10.50 3.38
C ASP A 210 10.01 9.18 3.69
N VAL A 211 9.23 8.15 3.91
CA VAL A 211 9.71 6.78 4.23
C VAL A 211 9.76 5.88 3.00
N GLY A 212 9.46 6.44 1.82
CA GLY A 212 9.36 5.72 0.56
C GLY A 212 7.98 5.07 0.36
N HIS A 213 7.62 4.88 -0.90
CA HIS A 213 6.34 4.29 -1.31
C HIS A 213 6.23 2.82 -0.87
N HIS A 214 7.32 2.09 -0.96
CA HIS A 214 7.37 0.64 -0.73
C HIS A 214 6.99 0.19 0.70
N VAL A 215 6.84 1.11 1.66
CA VAL A 215 6.33 0.76 3.01
C VAL A 215 4.95 0.11 2.98
N GLU A 216 4.20 0.28 1.89
CA GLU A 216 2.92 -0.39 1.63
C GLU A 216 3.06 -1.92 1.51
N VAL A 217 4.27 -2.44 1.35
CA VAL A 217 4.53 -3.88 1.35
C VAL A 217 4.03 -4.58 2.63
N ILE A 218 3.79 -3.84 3.71
CA ILE A 218 3.16 -4.35 4.94
C ILE A 218 1.80 -5.02 4.66
N MET A 219 1.10 -4.60 3.60
CA MET A 219 -0.19 -5.19 3.22
C MET A 219 -0.06 -6.65 2.76
N VAL A 220 1.08 -7.03 2.20
CA VAL A 220 1.27 -8.38 1.63
C VAL A 220 1.08 -9.45 2.71
N GLU A 221 1.82 -9.35 3.81
CA GLU A 221 1.68 -10.25 4.97
C GLU A 221 0.26 -10.20 5.57
N LYS A 222 -0.25 -8.99 5.78
CA LYS A 222 -1.55 -8.78 6.47
C LYS A 222 -2.72 -9.32 5.65
N LEU A 223 -2.73 -9.03 4.35
CA LEU A 223 -3.78 -9.52 3.45
C LEU A 223 -3.66 -11.04 3.24
N ALA A 224 -2.44 -11.56 3.11
CA ALA A 224 -2.23 -13.01 3.03
C ALA A 224 -2.76 -13.73 4.28
N ALA A 225 -2.57 -13.15 5.47
CA ALA A 225 -3.10 -13.71 6.72
C ALA A 225 -4.64 -13.77 6.69
N ILE A 226 -5.31 -12.70 6.28
CA ILE A 226 -6.79 -12.66 6.14
C ILE A 226 -7.26 -13.73 5.16
N LEU A 227 -6.64 -13.83 4.00
CA LEU A 227 -7.03 -14.80 2.98
C LEU A 227 -6.80 -16.26 3.42
N ARG A 228 -5.76 -16.55 4.22
CA ARG A 228 -5.53 -17.86 4.83
C ARG A 228 -6.61 -18.23 5.85
N GLU A 229 -7.11 -17.24 6.59
CA GLU A 229 -8.17 -17.43 7.57
C GLU A 229 -9.54 -17.65 6.90
N GLU A 230 -9.85 -16.85 5.86
CA GLU A 230 -11.14 -16.85 5.17
C GLU A 230 -11.26 -17.91 4.07
N SER A 231 -10.15 -18.51 3.64
CA SER A 231 -10.14 -19.55 2.62
C SER A 231 -9.39 -20.79 3.08
N SER A 232 -9.70 -21.94 2.53
CA SER A 232 -8.95 -23.18 2.75
C SER A 232 -7.80 -23.35 1.71
N LEU A 233 -7.46 -22.28 0.99
CA LEU A 233 -6.49 -22.30 -0.09
C LEU A 233 -5.07 -22.02 0.44
N GLU A 234 -4.08 -22.51 -0.30
CA GLU A 234 -2.71 -22.08 -0.09
C GLU A 234 -2.54 -20.63 -0.55
N VAL A 235 -2.06 -19.77 0.35
CA VAL A 235 -1.78 -18.36 0.08
C VAL A 235 -0.31 -18.08 0.32
N VAL A 236 0.40 -17.64 -0.70
CA VAL A 236 1.82 -17.28 -0.66
C VAL A 236 1.99 -15.76 -0.80
N GLU A 237 3.08 -15.27 -0.26
CA GLU A 237 3.46 -13.86 -0.30
C GLU A 237 4.52 -13.66 -1.38
N SER A 238 4.37 -12.61 -2.20
CA SER A 238 5.39 -12.21 -3.16
C SER A 238 6.63 -11.70 -2.43
N THR A 239 7.78 -12.04 -2.94
CA THR A 239 9.10 -11.57 -2.49
C THR A 239 9.67 -10.46 -3.35
N SER A 240 8.86 -9.89 -4.25
CA SER A 240 9.29 -8.80 -5.14
C SER A 240 9.84 -7.63 -4.34
N PRO A 241 11.12 -7.24 -4.56
CA PRO A 241 11.73 -6.14 -3.82
C PRO A 241 11.28 -4.79 -4.35
N ASP A 242 11.60 -3.71 -3.59
CA ASP A 242 11.46 -2.34 -4.05
C ASP A 242 12.14 -2.14 -5.43
N TYR A 243 11.54 -1.27 -6.24
CA TYR A 243 12.12 -0.84 -7.52
C TYR A 243 13.34 0.06 -7.34
N TYR A 244 13.39 0.81 -6.23
CA TYR A 244 14.48 1.71 -5.91
C TYR A 244 15.53 1.04 -5.03
N GLN A 245 16.79 1.33 -5.33
CA GLN A 245 17.93 0.93 -4.52
C GLN A 245 18.65 2.18 -4.04
N TYR A 246 18.94 2.24 -2.76
CA TYR A 246 19.69 3.33 -2.15
C TYR A 246 21.17 2.89 -2.04
N LEU A 247 22.05 3.51 -2.84
CA LEU A 247 23.48 3.17 -2.99
C LEU A 247 24.36 4.13 -2.21
#